data_df4f67ebebb684322878f94bacb0df61
#
_entry.id   df4f67ebebb684322878f94bacb0df61
#
_cell.length_a   1.000
_cell.length_b   1.000
_cell.length_c   1.000
_cell.angle_alpha   90.00
_cell.angle_beta   90.00
_cell.angle_gamma   90.00
#
_symmetry.space_group_name_H-M   'P 1'
#
loop_
_entity.id
_entity.type
_entity.pdbx_description
1 polymer ?
#
loop_
_entity_poly.entity_id
_entity_poly.type
_entity_poly.pdbx_seq_one_letter_code
_entity_poly.pdbx_strand_id
1 'polypeptide(L)'
;MLAEICEHFVDHAEVFRDGDHVTLSSEIGEAYISKVSEQLDITLACSTEDMLSMTRGIIAEHLFMFAGDDPLTLEWADQPKPEKLANLSEITVVSAENVTPRMRRLTVSCTDTARFDTSEGLHVRLLMPPKGREPIWPVTLADGRIGWPEGEDEIAVRYYTIRSIDLERREMAIDFVVHDDCGRRMPGAEFGLTAQPGDRAALLGPGAGGMPDARDLLLAGDETALPAIARMIELATPEMKIHAIIEVADKAEEQALACAAKDFSIEWLHRNGAEPGTAKLLEPAIAARLETLGPETFVWAACEKTEAQAIRARLKESGLDRTRMSSITYWRRGHTD
;
A
#
# COMPACT_ATOMS: atom_id res chain seq x y z
N MET A 1 5.27 27.19 1.18
CA MET A 1 5.58 26.26 0.08
C MET A 1 6.95 25.55 0.25
N LEU A 2 8.13 26.23 0.11
CA LEU A 2 9.43 25.53 0.14
C LEU A 2 9.74 24.83 1.49
N ALA A 3 9.36 25.43 2.62
CA ALA A 3 9.49 24.80 3.94
C ALA A 3 8.57 23.57 4.09
N GLU A 4 7.35 23.66 3.62
CA GLU A 4 6.36 22.58 3.64
C GLU A 4 6.82 21.40 2.77
N ILE A 5 7.41 21.69 1.60
CA ILE A 5 8.04 20.66 0.77
C ILE A 5 9.12 19.92 1.57
N CYS A 6 10.04 20.64 2.22
CA CYS A 6 11.10 20.01 3.00
C CYS A 6 10.55 19.16 4.16
N GLU A 7 9.57 19.68 4.90
CA GLU A 7 8.98 18.98 6.04
C GLU A 7 8.22 17.72 5.64
N HIS A 8 7.51 17.78 4.53
CA HIS A 8 6.69 16.66 4.06
C HIS A 8 7.53 15.54 3.45
N PHE A 9 8.49 15.92 2.58
CA PHE A 9 9.23 14.91 1.81
C PHE A 9 10.31 14.16 2.59
N VAL A 10 10.63 14.53 3.84
CA VAL A 10 11.58 13.76 4.68
C VAL A 10 11.12 12.32 4.96
N ASP A 11 9.83 12.04 4.85
CA ASP A 11 9.28 10.70 5.03
C ASP A 11 9.29 9.88 3.73
N HIS A 12 9.65 10.50 2.57
CA HIS A 12 9.52 9.90 1.24
C HIS A 12 10.78 9.99 0.38
N ALA A 13 11.73 10.87 0.75
CA ALA A 13 12.97 11.12 0.00
C ALA A 13 14.07 11.62 0.93
N GLU A 14 15.31 11.53 0.50
CA GLU A 14 16.40 12.28 1.11
C GLU A 14 16.26 13.75 0.75
N VAL A 15 16.17 14.61 1.76
CA VAL A 15 15.96 16.05 1.58
C VAL A 15 17.24 16.79 1.94
N PHE A 16 17.82 17.47 0.98
CA PHE A 16 18.94 18.38 1.18
C PHE A 16 18.50 19.83 0.88
N ARG A 17 18.74 20.76 1.81
CA ARG A 17 18.39 22.16 1.66
C ARG A 17 19.60 23.06 1.86
N ASP A 18 19.80 23.98 0.91
CA ASP A 18 20.79 25.05 0.97
C ASP A 18 20.13 26.40 0.62
N GLY A 19 19.72 27.15 1.63
CA GLY A 19 19.03 28.42 1.48
C GLY A 19 17.69 28.29 0.75
N ASP A 20 17.62 28.85 -0.45
CA ASP A 20 16.43 28.80 -1.35
C ASP A 20 16.49 27.63 -2.34
N HIS A 21 17.43 26.70 -2.18
CA HIS A 21 17.56 25.50 -3.00
C HIS A 21 17.24 24.25 -2.19
N VAL A 22 16.48 23.35 -2.76
CA VAL A 22 16.13 22.04 -2.20
C VAL A 22 16.39 20.96 -3.23
N THR A 23 17.04 19.89 -2.81
CA THR A 23 17.15 18.65 -3.59
C THR A 23 16.38 17.55 -2.87
N LEU A 24 15.49 16.89 -3.57
CA LEU A 24 14.81 15.69 -3.14
C LEU A 24 15.39 14.53 -3.94
N SER A 25 15.91 13.50 -3.28
CA SER A 25 16.47 12.32 -3.93
C SER A 25 15.75 11.07 -3.46
N SER A 26 15.32 10.24 -4.39
CA SER A 26 14.63 8.97 -4.15
C SER A 26 14.99 7.95 -5.23
N GLU A 27 14.55 6.72 -5.05
CA GLU A 27 14.78 5.63 -6.01
C GLU A 27 14.15 5.89 -7.40
N ILE A 28 13.08 6.69 -7.46
CA ILE A 28 12.40 7.03 -8.72
C ILE A 28 13.02 8.23 -9.44
N GLY A 29 13.87 9.01 -8.78
CA GLY A 29 14.54 10.16 -9.37
C GLY A 29 14.85 11.28 -8.41
N GLU A 30 15.33 12.37 -8.95
CA GLU A 30 15.71 13.58 -8.23
C GLU A 30 14.87 14.78 -8.66
N ALA A 31 14.52 15.64 -7.71
CA ALA A 31 13.88 16.91 -7.96
C ALA A 31 14.76 18.05 -7.38
N TYR A 32 15.16 18.97 -8.24
CA TYR A 32 15.90 20.18 -7.88
C TYR A 32 14.92 21.34 -7.88
N ILE A 33 14.71 21.94 -6.72
CA ILE A 33 13.72 23.01 -6.52
C ILE A 33 14.47 24.28 -6.08
N SER A 34 14.27 25.37 -6.79
CA SER A 34 14.88 26.67 -6.48
C SER A 34 13.81 27.72 -6.35
N LYS A 35 13.86 28.51 -5.27
CA LYS A 35 12.96 29.66 -5.11
C LYS A 35 13.58 30.89 -5.77
N VAL A 36 12.87 31.45 -6.75
CA VAL A 36 13.26 32.67 -7.48
C VAL A 36 12.12 33.68 -7.35
N SER A 37 12.27 34.64 -6.45
CA SER A 37 11.20 35.61 -6.10
C SER A 37 9.94 34.91 -5.58
N GLU A 38 8.83 35.06 -6.29
CA GLU A 38 7.54 34.43 -5.96
C GLU A 38 7.28 33.12 -6.73
N GLN A 39 8.29 32.59 -7.42
CA GLN A 39 8.18 31.37 -8.23
C GLN A 39 9.10 30.29 -7.68
N LEU A 40 8.75 29.04 -7.99
CA LEU A 40 9.61 27.88 -7.81
C LEU A 40 9.98 27.34 -9.18
N ASP A 41 11.27 27.25 -9.44
CA ASP A 41 11.80 26.54 -10.61
C ASP A 41 12.11 25.11 -10.20
N ILE A 42 11.55 24.14 -10.93
CA ILE A 42 11.63 22.72 -10.61
C ILE A 42 12.22 21.97 -11.79
N THR A 43 13.33 21.29 -11.56
CA THR A 43 13.94 20.39 -12.54
C THR A 43 13.88 18.96 -12.02
N LEU A 44 13.37 18.03 -12.84
CA LEU A 44 13.31 16.60 -12.52
C LEU A 44 14.35 15.83 -13.33
N ALA A 45 15.04 14.91 -12.69
CA ALA A 45 16.00 14.00 -13.32
C ALA A 45 15.64 12.55 -12.96
N CYS A 46 15.20 11.77 -13.93
CA CYS A 46 14.77 10.39 -13.76
C CYS A 46 15.41 9.51 -14.83
N SER A 47 15.57 8.21 -14.53
CA SER A 47 16.24 7.26 -15.45
C SER A 47 15.37 6.79 -16.60
N THR A 48 14.04 6.90 -16.47
CA THR A 48 13.06 6.50 -17.51
C THR A 48 11.93 7.53 -17.65
N GLU A 49 11.23 7.51 -18.78
CA GLU A 49 10.05 8.36 -19.02
C GLU A 49 8.92 8.04 -18.02
N ASP A 50 8.74 6.77 -17.67
CA ASP A 50 7.74 6.35 -16.68
C ASP A 50 8.04 6.95 -15.31
N MET A 51 9.28 6.86 -14.84
CA MET A 51 9.70 7.46 -13.58
C MET A 51 9.57 8.99 -13.62
N LEU A 52 9.90 9.63 -14.74
CA LEU A 52 9.72 11.07 -14.91
C LEU A 52 8.23 11.45 -14.82
N SER A 53 7.36 10.71 -15.48
CA SER A 53 5.91 10.93 -15.41
C SER A 53 5.37 10.76 -13.98
N MET A 54 5.81 9.72 -13.27
CA MET A 54 5.43 9.47 -11.88
C MET A 54 5.93 10.58 -10.94
N THR A 55 7.20 10.95 -11.04
CA THR A 55 7.80 12.00 -10.20
C THR A 55 7.12 13.35 -10.44
N ARG A 56 6.82 13.67 -11.71
CA ARG A 56 6.06 14.86 -12.09
C ARG A 56 4.68 14.89 -11.42
N GLY A 57 3.95 13.78 -11.48
CA GLY A 57 2.64 13.64 -10.82
C GLY A 57 2.73 13.82 -9.31
N ILE A 58 3.69 13.17 -8.67
CA ILE A 58 3.90 13.29 -7.20
C ILE A 58 4.18 14.75 -6.83
N ILE A 59 5.11 15.41 -7.50
CA ILE A 59 5.44 16.82 -7.21
C ILE A 59 4.22 17.72 -7.45
N ALA A 60 3.52 17.56 -8.58
CA ALA A 60 2.35 18.36 -8.89
C ALA A 60 1.25 18.23 -7.83
N GLU A 61 0.85 17.01 -7.48
CA GLU A 61 -0.18 16.75 -6.46
C GLU A 61 0.19 17.38 -5.11
N HIS A 62 1.43 17.27 -4.67
CA HIS A 62 1.86 17.85 -3.40
C HIS A 62 1.90 19.38 -3.44
N LEU A 63 2.34 19.98 -4.55
CA LEU A 63 2.34 21.43 -4.69
C LEU A 63 0.93 22.01 -4.59
N PHE A 64 -0.04 21.39 -5.27
CA PHE A 64 -1.45 21.80 -5.18
C PHE A 64 -2.03 21.52 -3.79
N MET A 65 -1.66 20.42 -3.14
CA MET A 65 -2.04 20.15 -1.74
C MET A 65 -1.51 21.22 -0.78
N PHE A 66 -0.25 21.66 -0.94
CA PHE A 66 0.33 22.71 -0.09
C PHE A 66 -0.24 24.09 -0.40
N ALA A 67 -0.63 24.36 -1.64
CA ALA A 67 -1.28 25.60 -2.01
C ALA A 67 -2.69 25.73 -1.39
N GLY A 68 -3.36 24.60 -1.15
CA GLY A 68 -4.73 24.61 -0.64
C GLY A 68 -5.66 25.40 -1.54
N ASP A 69 -6.29 26.48 -0.99
CA ASP A 69 -7.16 27.37 -1.74
C ASP A 69 -6.43 28.50 -2.45
N ASP A 70 -5.12 28.64 -2.24
CA ASP A 70 -4.32 29.69 -2.90
C ASP A 70 -4.13 29.34 -4.39
N PRO A 71 -4.23 30.34 -5.30
CA PRO A 71 -4.09 30.09 -6.72
C PRO A 71 -2.65 29.67 -7.05
N LEU A 72 -2.49 28.48 -7.63
CA LEU A 72 -1.23 27.93 -8.10
C LEU A 72 -1.32 27.63 -9.59
N THR A 73 -0.33 28.09 -10.34
CA THR A 73 -0.12 27.71 -11.74
C THR A 73 1.15 26.90 -11.84
N LEU A 74 1.07 25.71 -12.41
CA LEU A 74 2.21 24.83 -12.67
C LEU A 74 2.30 24.57 -14.17
N GLU A 75 3.44 24.91 -14.75
CA GLU A 75 3.73 24.74 -16.17
C GLU A 75 4.99 23.89 -16.36
N TRP A 76 4.91 22.92 -17.24
CA TRP A 76 6.05 22.07 -17.63
C TRP A 76 6.56 22.48 -19.00
N ALA A 77 7.87 22.62 -19.15
CA ALA A 77 8.49 23.03 -20.42
C ALA A 77 8.18 22.05 -21.57
N ASP A 78 8.06 20.76 -21.27
CA ASP A 78 7.77 19.66 -22.18
C ASP A 78 6.31 19.18 -22.11
N GLN A 79 5.39 20.02 -21.75
CA GLN A 79 3.94 19.80 -21.55
C GLN A 79 3.50 18.33 -21.63
N PRO A 80 3.14 17.68 -20.48
CA PRO A 80 2.66 16.31 -20.49
C PRO A 80 1.44 16.19 -21.43
N LYS A 81 1.41 15.14 -22.23
CA LYS A 81 0.22 14.83 -23.01
C LYS A 81 -0.78 14.10 -22.11
N PRO A 82 -2.11 14.28 -22.33
CA PRO A 82 -3.12 13.46 -21.69
C PRO A 82 -2.93 12.00 -22.12
N GLU A 83 -2.20 11.25 -21.34
CA GLU A 83 -1.90 9.84 -21.57
C GLU A 83 -2.28 9.02 -20.36
N LYS A 84 -2.49 7.73 -20.57
CA LYS A 84 -2.67 6.75 -19.47
C LYS A 84 -1.48 6.85 -18.50
N LEU A 85 -1.76 6.79 -17.22
CA LEU A 85 -0.70 6.84 -16.20
C LEU A 85 0.32 5.72 -16.44
N ALA A 86 1.60 6.03 -16.38
CA ALA A 86 2.69 5.09 -16.65
C ALA A 86 2.69 3.87 -15.73
N ASN A 87 2.23 4.04 -14.48
CA ASN A 87 2.11 2.96 -13.50
C ASN A 87 0.71 2.33 -13.43
N LEU A 88 -0.17 2.59 -14.41
CA LEU A 88 -1.50 1.98 -14.48
C LEU A 88 -1.48 0.71 -15.32
N SER A 89 -1.82 -0.42 -14.70
CA SER A 89 -1.98 -1.72 -15.36
C SER A 89 -3.43 -2.17 -15.30
N GLU A 90 -4.07 -2.35 -16.47
CA GLU A 90 -5.41 -2.91 -16.52
C GLU A 90 -5.39 -4.39 -16.19
N ILE A 91 -6.41 -4.84 -15.47
CA ILE A 91 -6.60 -6.22 -15.06
C ILE A 91 -8.00 -6.69 -15.43
N THR A 92 -8.11 -8.00 -15.63
CA THR A 92 -9.40 -8.66 -15.86
C THR A 92 -9.54 -9.81 -14.87
N VAL A 93 -10.69 -9.91 -14.22
CA VAL A 93 -10.99 -11.01 -13.30
C VAL A 93 -11.07 -12.33 -14.08
N VAL A 94 -10.29 -13.32 -13.66
CA VAL A 94 -10.25 -14.67 -14.21
C VAL A 94 -11.14 -15.60 -13.40
N SER A 95 -11.01 -15.54 -12.07
CA SER A 95 -11.81 -16.35 -11.15
C SER A 95 -11.97 -15.66 -9.79
N ALA A 96 -12.94 -16.14 -9.03
CA ALA A 96 -13.23 -15.67 -7.69
C ALA A 96 -13.63 -16.86 -6.80
N GLU A 97 -12.94 -17.06 -5.67
CA GLU A 97 -13.19 -18.16 -4.75
C GLU A 97 -13.08 -17.71 -3.29
N ASN A 98 -13.71 -18.44 -2.38
CA ASN A 98 -13.52 -18.22 -0.96
C ASN A 98 -12.33 -19.06 -0.47
N VAL A 99 -11.29 -18.40 0.03
CA VAL A 99 -10.14 -19.07 0.65
C VAL A 99 -10.50 -19.54 2.06
N THR A 100 -11.25 -18.69 2.78
CA THR A 100 -11.85 -18.98 4.08
C THR A 100 -13.25 -18.37 4.09
N PRO A 101 -14.09 -18.62 5.11
CA PRO A 101 -15.43 -18.02 5.18
C PRO A 101 -15.48 -16.51 5.00
N ARG A 102 -14.42 -15.79 5.45
CA ARG A 102 -14.35 -14.33 5.41
C ARG A 102 -13.20 -13.77 4.56
N MET A 103 -12.52 -14.63 3.80
CA MET A 103 -11.47 -14.21 2.85
C MET A 103 -11.81 -14.72 1.45
N ARG A 104 -11.99 -13.79 0.52
CA ARG A 104 -12.28 -14.09 -0.87
C ARG A 104 -11.10 -13.69 -1.74
N ARG A 105 -10.64 -14.61 -2.58
CA ARG A 105 -9.56 -14.41 -3.54
C ARG A 105 -10.12 -14.14 -4.92
N LEU A 106 -9.63 -13.06 -5.54
CA LEU A 106 -9.78 -12.85 -6.98
C LEU A 106 -8.46 -13.18 -7.66
N THR A 107 -8.51 -14.05 -8.67
CA THR A 107 -7.41 -14.22 -9.63
C THR A 107 -7.68 -13.28 -10.78
N VAL A 108 -6.70 -12.46 -11.12
CA VAL A 108 -6.79 -11.46 -12.18
C VAL A 108 -5.68 -11.66 -13.21
N SER A 109 -5.98 -11.51 -14.48
CA SER A 109 -4.96 -11.48 -15.54
C SER A 109 -4.45 -10.06 -15.74
N CYS A 110 -3.15 -9.94 -16.03
CA CYS A 110 -2.48 -8.68 -16.30
C CYS A 110 -1.38 -8.89 -17.35
N THR A 111 -1.26 -7.99 -18.31
CA THR A 111 -0.20 -8.09 -19.34
C THR A 111 1.20 -7.80 -18.77
N ASP A 112 1.28 -7.01 -17.70
CA ASP A 112 2.53 -6.55 -17.08
C ASP A 112 2.69 -7.06 -15.65
N THR A 113 2.53 -8.36 -15.44
CA THR A 113 2.69 -8.99 -14.12
C THR A 113 4.10 -8.87 -13.57
N ALA A 114 5.12 -8.81 -14.45
CA ALA A 114 6.53 -8.70 -14.05
C ALA A 114 6.81 -7.41 -13.25
N ARG A 115 6.08 -6.34 -13.50
CA ARG A 115 6.15 -5.09 -12.73
C ARG A 115 5.89 -5.29 -11.24
N PHE A 116 5.01 -6.22 -10.90
CA PHE A 116 4.56 -6.48 -9.53
C PHE A 116 5.37 -7.59 -8.83
N ASP A 117 6.27 -8.26 -9.56
CA ASP A 117 7.15 -9.30 -9.01
C ASP A 117 8.36 -8.66 -8.33
N THR A 118 8.09 -8.03 -7.20
CA THR A 118 9.08 -7.31 -6.39
C THR A 118 8.83 -7.55 -4.90
N SER A 119 9.88 -7.45 -4.10
CA SER A 119 9.82 -7.43 -2.63
C SER A 119 9.70 -6.02 -2.06
N GLU A 120 9.92 -4.98 -2.87
CA GLU A 120 9.97 -3.58 -2.41
C GLU A 120 8.61 -2.89 -2.42
N GLY A 121 7.65 -3.40 -3.18
CA GLY A 121 6.29 -2.85 -3.28
C GLY A 121 5.24 -3.95 -3.28
N LEU A 122 4.68 -4.29 -2.12
CA LEU A 122 3.66 -5.33 -2.00
C LEU A 122 2.25 -4.82 -2.28
N HIS A 123 2.04 -3.51 -2.20
CA HIS A 123 0.73 -2.87 -2.26
C HIS A 123 0.47 -2.20 -3.60
N VAL A 124 -0.79 -2.15 -3.95
CA VAL A 124 -1.31 -1.45 -5.12
C VAL A 124 -2.55 -0.65 -4.73
N ARG A 125 -2.82 0.41 -5.48
CA ARG A 125 -4.16 1.01 -5.47
C ARG A 125 -4.99 0.29 -6.51
N LEU A 126 -6.02 -0.43 -6.07
CA LEU A 126 -7.00 -1.07 -6.93
C LEU A 126 -8.05 -0.04 -7.33
N LEU A 127 -8.23 0.14 -8.63
CA LEU A 127 -9.17 1.04 -9.27
C LEU A 127 -10.38 0.22 -9.73
N MET A 128 -11.52 0.45 -9.10
CA MET A 128 -12.77 -0.28 -9.35
C MET A 128 -13.75 0.64 -10.06
N PRO A 129 -13.95 0.46 -11.38
CA PRO A 129 -14.87 1.27 -12.15
C PRO A 129 -16.33 0.91 -11.83
N PRO A 130 -17.30 1.79 -12.14
CA PRO A 130 -18.71 1.49 -12.05
C PRO A 130 -19.08 0.29 -12.92
N LYS A 131 -19.94 -0.60 -12.40
CA LYS A 131 -20.40 -1.78 -13.14
C LYS A 131 -21.30 -1.43 -14.33
N GLY A 132 -21.22 -2.26 -15.37
CA GLY A 132 -22.07 -2.16 -16.56
C GLY A 132 -21.69 -1.04 -17.52
N ARG A 133 -20.50 -0.45 -17.35
CA ARG A 133 -19.95 0.62 -18.20
C ARG A 133 -18.55 0.25 -18.66
N GLU A 134 -18.14 0.78 -19.82
CA GLU A 134 -16.73 0.71 -20.23
C GLU A 134 -15.89 1.61 -19.29
N PRO A 135 -14.82 1.11 -18.68
CA PRO A 135 -14.00 1.89 -17.76
C PRO A 135 -13.35 3.11 -18.42
N ILE A 136 -13.44 4.25 -17.77
CA ILE A 136 -12.67 5.45 -18.10
C ILE A 136 -11.55 5.54 -17.06
N TRP A 137 -10.29 5.38 -17.50
CA TRP A 137 -9.15 5.40 -16.61
C TRP A 137 -8.61 6.81 -16.39
N PRO A 138 -7.99 7.07 -15.21
CA PRO A 138 -7.34 8.35 -14.96
C PRO A 138 -6.21 8.60 -15.95
N VAL A 139 -5.99 9.86 -16.26
CA VAL A 139 -4.96 10.33 -17.21
C VAL A 139 -4.09 11.41 -16.58
N THR A 140 -2.90 11.62 -17.12
CA THR A 140 -2.06 12.75 -16.74
C THR A 140 -2.65 14.05 -17.30
N LEU A 141 -2.82 15.06 -16.46
CA LEU A 141 -3.23 16.42 -16.89
C LEU A 141 -2.03 17.24 -17.37
N ALA A 142 -2.29 18.36 -18.04
CA ALA A 142 -1.25 19.25 -18.56
C ALA A 142 -0.31 19.83 -17.48
N ASP A 143 -0.81 19.99 -16.25
CA ASP A 143 -0.05 20.41 -15.07
C ASP A 143 0.65 19.25 -14.35
N GLY A 144 0.52 18.03 -14.85
CA GLY A 144 1.13 16.80 -14.32
C GLY A 144 0.28 16.09 -13.28
N ARG A 145 -0.79 16.66 -12.76
CA ARG A 145 -1.70 15.97 -11.83
C ARG A 145 -2.46 14.83 -12.49
N ILE A 146 -3.07 14.00 -11.66
CA ILE A 146 -3.95 12.93 -12.13
C ILE A 146 -5.35 13.47 -12.36
N GLY A 147 -5.85 13.40 -13.59
CA GLY A 147 -7.23 13.65 -13.94
C GLY A 147 -8.07 12.41 -13.67
N TRP A 148 -8.82 12.42 -12.57
CA TRP A 148 -9.73 11.34 -12.21
C TRP A 148 -11.06 11.49 -12.96
N PRO A 149 -11.69 10.39 -13.40
CA PRO A 149 -13.06 10.45 -13.93
C PRO A 149 -14.04 10.81 -12.80
N GLU A 150 -15.06 11.60 -13.16
CA GLU A 150 -16.04 12.15 -12.22
C GLU A 150 -17.47 11.70 -12.57
N GLY A 151 -18.39 11.94 -11.63
CA GLY A 151 -19.82 11.69 -11.81
C GLY A 151 -20.16 10.22 -11.96
N GLU A 152 -20.80 9.85 -13.06
CA GLU A 152 -21.21 8.46 -13.31
C GLU A 152 -20.04 7.51 -13.60
N ASP A 153 -18.87 8.04 -13.93
CA ASP A 153 -17.64 7.28 -14.23
C ASP A 153 -16.65 7.30 -13.07
N GLU A 154 -17.04 7.83 -11.91
CA GLU A 154 -16.20 7.90 -10.72
C GLU A 154 -15.68 6.51 -10.31
N ILE A 155 -14.37 6.41 -10.14
CA ILE A 155 -13.68 5.18 -9.78
C ILE A 155 -13.50 5.11 -8.26
N ALA A 156 -13.89 3.99 -7.66
CA ALA A 156 -13.51 3.69 -6.29
C ALA A 156 -12.06 3.20 -6.24
N VAL A 157 -11.25 3.80 -5.35
CA VAL A 157 -9.83 3.45 -5.19
C VAL A 157 -9.57 2.95 -3.78
N ARG A 158 -8.92 1.78 -3.65
CA ARG A 158 -8.56 1.19 -2.36
C ARG A 158 -7.19 0.53 -2.44
N TYR A 159 -6.48 0.52 -1.30
CA TYR A 159 -5.21 -0.19 -1.19
C TYR A 159 -5.45 -1.68 -0.98
N TYR A 160 -4.72 -2.49 -1.74
CA TYR A 160 -4.70 -3.94 -1.63
C TYR A 160 -3.28 -4.46 -1.74
N THR A 161 -3.06 -5.67 -1.26
CA THR A 161 -1.81 -6.40 -1.46
C THR A 161 -1.93 -7.34 -2.66
N ILE A 162 -0.92 -7.39 -3.50
CA ILE A 162 -0.77 -8.50 -4.44
C ILE A 162 -0.34 -9.72 -3.63
N ARG A 163 -1.26 -10.66 -3.40
CA ARG A 163 -1.05 -11.86 -2.58
C ARG A 163 -0.05 -12.83 -3.18
N SER A 164 -0.15 -13.06 -4.47
CA SER A 164 0.78 -13.92 -5.23
C SER A 164 0.76 -13.56 -6.71
N ILE A 165 1.82 -14.00 -7.43
CA ILE A 165 2.03 -13.71 -8.84
C ILE A 165 2.42 -15.00 -9.54
N ASP A 166 1.79 -15.28 -10.67
CA ASP A 166 2.15 -16.34 -11.61
C ASP A 166 2.58 -15.67 -12.94
N LEU A 167 3.88 -15.57 -13.14
CA LEU A 167 4.46 -14.95 -14.33
C LEU A 167 4.17 -15.75 -15.61
N GLU A 168 4.09 -17.08 -15.52
CA GLU A 168 3.84 -17.94 -16.69
C GLU A 168 2.42 -17.77 -17.19
N ARG A 169 1.44 -17.73 -16.28
CA ARG A 169 0.03 -17.52 -16.60
C ARG A 169 -0.34 -16.06 -16.78
N ARG A 170 0.55 -15.15 -16.37
CA ARG A 170 0.29 -13.70 -16.29
C ARG A 170 -0.93 -13.40 -15.41
N GLU A 171 -0.97 -14.06 -14.28
CA GLU A 171 -2.06 -13.94 -13.31
C GLU A 171 -1.51 -13.46 -11.95
N MET A 172 -2.37 -12.78 -11.21
CA MET A 172 -2.08 -12.34 -9.85
C MET A 172 -3.29 -12.63 -8.97
N ALA A 173 -3.04 -12.89 -7.69
CA ALA A 173 -4.08 -13.05 -6.69
C ALA A 173 -4.17 -11.80 -5.81
N ILE A 174 -5.41 -11.38 -5.51
CA ILE A 174 -5.73 -10.31 -4.57
C ILE A 174 -6.78 -10.86 -3.61
N ASP A 175 -6.50 -10.78 -2.31
CA ASP A 175 -7.40 -11.26 -1.27
C ASP A 175 -8.22 -10.09 -0.69
N PHE A 176 -9.51 -10.33 -0.53
CA PHE A 176 -10.50 -9.38 -0.04
C PHE A 176 -11.10 -9.90 1.25
N VAL A 177 -11.05 -9.11 2.31
CA VAL A 177 -11.77 -9.41 3.53
C VAL A 177 -13.25 -9.13 3.32
N VAL A 178 -14.07 -10.13 3.62
CA VAL A 178 -15.52 -10.05 3.55
C VAL A 178 -16.05 -9.79 4.95
N HIS A 179 -16.64 -8.63 5.16
CA HIS A 179 -17.33 -8.28 6.40
C HIS A 179 -18.84 -8.32 6.20
N ASP A 180 -19.57 -8.75 7.23
CA ASP A 180 -21.01 -8.56 7.30
C ASP A 180 -21.30 -7.09 7.61
N ASP A 181 -21.30 -6.27 6.58
CA ASP A 181 -21.54 -4.84 6.74
C ASP A 181 -23.01 -4.56 7.04
N CYS A 182 -23.27 -3.98 8.19
CA CYS A 182 -24.56 -3.48 8.63
C CYS A 182 -25.14 -2.38 7.70
N GLY A 183 -25.17 -2.62 6.38
CA GLY A 183 -25.77 -1.74 5.37
C GLY A 183 -24.89 -0.56 4.91
N ARG A 184 -23.59 -0.57 5.17
CA ARG A 184 -22.65 0.43 4.63
C ARG A 184 -22.06 -0.05 3.31
N ARG A 185 -21.99 0.85 2.34
CA ARG A 185 -21.33 0.57 1.06
C ARG A 185 -19.82 0.60 1.26
N MET A 186 -19.15 -0.55 1.13
CA MET A 186 -17.69 -0.68 1.13
C MET A 186 -17.23 -1.13 -0.27
N PRO A 187 -16.80 -0.19 -1.13
CA PRO A 187 -16.54 -0.50 -2.54
C PRO A 187 -15.59 -1.67 -2.77
N GLY A 188 -14.55 -1.80 -1.93
CA GLY A 188 -13.61 -2.89 -2.04
C GLY A 188 -14.23 -4.26 -1.71
N ALA A 189 -14.93 -4.37 -0.58
CA ALA A 189 -15.63 -5.59 -0.19
C ALA A 189 -16.73 -5.95 -1.21
N GLU A 190 -17.50 -4.94 -1.67
CA GLU A 190 -18.52 -5.11 -2.72
C GLU A 190 -17.91 -5.66 -4.01
N PHE A 191 -16.76 -5.10 -4.45
CA PHE A 191 -16.06 -5.61 -5.63
C PHE A 191 -15.58 -7.05 -5.41
N GLY A 192 -14.91 -7.34 -4.29
CA GLY A 192 -14.47 -8.70 -3.95
C GLY A 192 -15.61 -9.72 -3.96
N LEU A 193 -16.80 -9.36 -3.41
CA LEU A 193 -17.96 -10.22 -3.33
C LEU A 193 -18.65 -10.44 -4.68
N THR A 194 -18.71 -9.41 -5.51
CA THR A 194 -19.60 -9.39 -6.69
C THR A 194 -18.86 -9.49 -8.01
N ALA A 195 -17.51 -9.46 -8.00
CA ALA A 195 -16.72 -9.60 -9.23
C ALA A 195 -16.93 -10.97 -9.89
N GLN A 196 -17.05 -10.94 -11.21
CA GLN A 196 -17.25 -12.09 -12.07
C GLN A 196 -16.12 -12.20 -13.09
N PRO A 197 -15.82 -13.40 -13.60
CA PRO A 197 -14.89 -13.53 -14.72
C PRO A 197 -15.25 -12.60 -15.88
N GLY A 198 -14.27 -11.84 -16.35
CA GLY A 198 -14.44 -10.80 -17.39
C GLY A 198 -14.63 -9.38 -16.85
N ASP A 199 -14.90 -9.19 -15.58
CA ASP A 199 -14.96 -7.85 -14.98
C ASP A 199 -13.58 -7.19 -15.05
N ARG A 200 -13.57 -5.89 -15.36
CA ARG A 200 -12.35 -5.10 -15.52
C ARG A 200 -12.10 -4.18 -14.32
N ALA A 201 -10.85 -4.06 -13.97
CA ALA A 201 -10.35 -3.12 -12.98
C ALA A 201 -8.95 -2.64 -13.42
N ALA A 202 -8.30 -1.80 -12.63
CA ALA A 202 -6.90 -1.46 -12.88
C ALA A 202 -6.13 -1.36 -11.57
N LEU A 203 -4.80 -1.47 -11.68
CA LEU A 203 -3.86 -1.30 -10.59
C LEU A 203 -2.99 -0.08 -10.86
N LEU A 204 -2.79 0.75 -9.85
CA LEU A 204 -1.69 1.72 -9.82
C LEU A 204 -0.64 1.20 -8.84
N GLY A 205 0.56 0.99 -9.34
CA GLY A 205 1.66 0.46 -8.54
C GLY A 205 2.73 -0.28 -9.34
N PRO A 206 3.58 -1.05 -8.65
CA PRO A 206 3.58 -1.30 -7.19
C PRO A 206 3.84 -0.03 -6.39
N GLY A 207 3.29 0.01 -5.17
CA GLY A 207 3.47 1.10 -4.23
C GLY A 207 4.43 0.73 -3.08
N ALA A 208 4.71 1.70 -2.22
CA ALA A 208 5.56 1.54 -1.05
C ALA A 208 5.06 0.45 -0.09
N GLY A 209 5.94 0.03 0.82
CA GLY A 209 5.63 -0.99 1.82
C GLY A 209 6.01 -2.39 1.33
N GLY A 210 7.30 -2.62 1.18
CA GLY A 210 7.90 -3.90 0.85
C GLY A 210 8.20 -4.78 2.06
N MET A 211 8.89 -5.88 1.79
CA MET A 211 9.46 -6.73 2.83
C MET A 211 10.58 -5.97 3.57
N PRO A 212 10.57 -5.92 4.90
CA PRO A 212 11.65 -5.29 5.64
C PRO A 212 13.01 -5.94 5.35
N ASP A 213 14.05 -5.12 5.20
CA ASP A 213 15.43 -5.61 5.05
C ASP A 213 15.97 -6.06 6.42
N ALA A 214 15.52 -7.22 6.87
CA ALA A 214 15.94 -7.83 8.13
C ALA A 214 15.87 -9.35 8.03
N ARG A 215 16.75 -10.04 8.76
CA ARG A 215 16.75 -11.52 8.82
C ARG A 215 15.84 -12.08 9.90
N ASP A 216 15.53 -11.30 10.90
CA ASP A 216 14.68 -11.68 12.04
C ASP A 216 13.45 -10.77 12.05
N LEU A 217 12.28 -11.34 11.81
CA LEU A 217 11.02 -10.60 11.62
C LEU A 217 9.96 -11.06 12.62
N LEU A 218 9.37 -10.10 13.31
CA LEU A 218 8.08 -10.25 13.96
C LEU A 218 7.03 -9.57 13.08
N LEU A 219 6.18 -10.34 12.42
CA LEU A 219 5.09 -9.87 11.56
C LEU A 219 3.76 -9.96 12.31
N ALA A 220 3.03 -8.88 12.45
CA ALA A 220 1.77 -8.89 13.16
C ALA A 220 0.66 -8.16 12.40
N GLY A 221 -0.57 -8.66 12.48
CA GLY A 221 -1.70 -7.97 11.86
C GLY A 221 -3.02 -8.70 11.96
N ASP A 222 -4.08 -8.00 11.56
CA ASP A 222 -5.40 -8.57 11.42
C ASP A 222 -5.61 -9.20 10.03
N GLU A 223 -6.82 -9.65 9.73
CA GLU A 223 -7.16 -10.27 8.44
C GLU A 223 -6.89 -9.38 7.24
N THR A 224 -6.86 -8.05 7.39
CA THR A 224 -6.55 -7.12 6.28
C THR A 224 -5.06 -7.12 5.95
N ALA A 225 -4.22 -7.40 6.94
CA ALA A 225 -2.78 -7.50 6.79
C ALA A 225 -2.32 -8.91 6.40
N LEU A 226 -3.16 -9.93 6.61
CA LEU A 226 -2.83 -11.34 6.32
C LEU A 226 -2.28 -11.54 4.90
N PRO A 227 -2.82 -10.94 3.81
CA PRO A 227 -2.25 -11.09 2.47
C PRO A 227 -0.81 -10.59 2.35
N ALA A 228 -0.46 -9.48 3.02
CA ALA A 228 0.89 -8.94 3.03
C ALA A 228 1.84 -9.82 3.87
N ILE A 229 1.41 -10.24 5.05
CA ILE A 229 2.14 -11.15 5.91
C ILE A 229 2.41 -12.47 5.17
N ALA A 230 1.41 -13.04 4.53
CA ALA A 230 1.54 -14.29 3.78
C ALA A 230 2.53 -14.15 2.61
N ARG A 231 2.49 -13.03 1.88
CA ARG A 231 3.47 -12.78 0.81
C ARG A 231 4.89 -12.61 1.36
N MET A 232 5.09 -11.89 2.45
CA MET A 232 6.40 -11.76 3.11
C MET A 232 6.93 -13.11 3.59
N ILE A 233 6.06 -13.98 4.13
CA ILE A 233 6.41 -15.34 4.54
C ILE A 233 6.86 -16.19 3.32
N GLU A 234 6.21 -16.07 2.18
CA GLU A 234 6.56 -16.79 0.94
C GLU A 234 7.85 -16.28 0.30
N LEU A 235 8.17 -14.98 0.48
CA LEU A 235 9.44 -14.39 0.04
C LEU A 235 10.62 -14.72 0.95
N ALA A 236 10.38 -15.33 2.11
CA ALA A 236 11.42 -15.62 3.08
C ALA A 236 12.48 -16.58 2.56
N THR A 237 13.71 -16.33 2.94
CA THR A 237 14.86 -17.23 2.66
C THR A 237 15.10 -18.19 3.83
N PRO A 238 15.83 -19.31 3.61
CA PRO A 238 16.12 -20.27 4.66
C PRO A 238 16.89 -19.73 5.87
N GLU A 239 17.61 -18.63 5.72
CA GLU A 239 18.40 -17.97 6.77
C GLU A 239 17.60 -17.03 7.65
N MET A 240 16.36 -16.73 7.26
CA MET A 240 15.48 -15.83 8.00
C MET A 240 14.85 -16.56 9.20
N LYS A 241 14.44 -15.75 10.17
CA LYS A 241 13.56 -16.11 11.27
C LYS A 241 12.31 -15.30 11.17
N ILE A 242 11.16 -15.96 11.19
CA ILE A 242 9.89 -15.30 11.08
C ILE A 242 8.94 -15.82 12.16
N HIS A 243 8.48 -14.92 12.99
CA HIS A 243 7.35 -15.15 13.86
C HIS A 243 6.18 -14.28 13.41
N ALA A 244 5.05 -14.91 13.06
CA ALA A 244 3.85 -14.21 12.66
C ALA A 244 2.79 -14.28 13.77
N ILE A 245 2.13 -13.15 14.08
CA ILE A 245 0.98 -13.04 14.99
C ILE A 245 -0.19 -12.49 14.17
N ILE A 246 -1.22 -13.31 14.01
CA ILE A 246 -2.31 -12.97 13.09
C ILE A 246 -3.65 -13.05 13.81
N GLU A 247 -4.35 -11.89 13.90
CA GLU A 247 -5.71 -11.83 14.43
C GLU A 247 -6.73 -12.13 13.33
N VAL A 248 -7.61 -13.09 13.60
CA VAL A 248 -8.70 -13.48 12.70
C VAL A 248 -10.01 -13.68 13.48
N ALA A 249 -11.13 -13.84 12.79
CA ALA A 249 -12.43 -14.01 13.42
C ALA A 249 -12.47 -15.26 14.32
N ASP A 250 -12.06 -16.40 13.80
CA ASP A 250 -12.02 -17.69 14.50
C ASP A 250 -11.10 -18.67 13.77
N LYS A 251 -11.07 -19.91 14.24
CA LYS A 251 -10.23 -20.99 13.69
C LYS A 251 -10.50 -21.33 12.21
N ALA A 252 -11.68 -21.06 11.70
CA ALA A 252 -12.01 -21.35 10.29
C ALA A 252 -11.31 -20.37 9.32
N GLU A 253 -10.78 -19.26 9.84
CA GLU A 253 -10.03 -18.27 9.07
C GLU A 253 -8.52 -18.54 9.02
N GLU A 254 -8.02 -19.55 9.75
CA GLU A 254 -6.60 -19.93 9.69
C GLU A 254 -6.24 -20.43 8.29
N GLN A 255 -5.10 -19.98 7.78
CA GLN A 255 -4.58 -20.40 6.48
C GLN A 255 -3.25 -21.14 6.64
N ALA A 256 -3.05 -22.17 5.83
CA ALA A 256 -1.74 -22.81 5.72
C ALA A 256 -0.80 -21.92 4.90
N LEU A 257 0.28 -21.44 5.50
CA LEU A 257 1.28 -20.61 4.85
C LEU A 257 2.58 -21.39 4.69
N ALA A 258 3.04 -21.50 3.45
CA ALA A 258 4.33 -22.12 3.16
C ALA A 258 5.47 -21.11 3.41
N CYS A 259 6.52 -21.54 4.11
CA CYS A 259 7.68 -20.71 4.41
C CYS A 259 8.97 -21.50 4.15
N ALA A 260 9.95 -20.87 3.51
CA ALA A 260 11.27 -21.44 3.31
C ALA A 260 12.20 -21.25 4.53
N ALA A 261 11.88 -20.30 5.42
CA ALA A 261 12.65 -20.03 6.63
C ALA A 261 12.67 -21.26 7.55
N LYS A 262 13.87 -21.62 8.07
CA LYS A 262 14.04 -22.75 8.98
C LYS A 262 13.47 -22.50 10.37
N ASP A 263 13.42 -21.23 10.80
CA ASP A 263 12.86 -20.80 12.08
C ASP A 263 11.59 -19.98 11.77
N PHE A 264 10.48 -20.70 11.67
CA PHE A 264 9.19 -20.14 11.31
C PHE A 264 8.10 -20.61 12.27
N SER A 265 7.30 -19.67 12.76
CA SER A 265 6.13 -19.97 13.59
C SER A 265 5.02 -18.97 13.37
N ILE A 266 3.79 -19.43 13.55
CA ILE A 266 2.57 -18.61 13.49
C ILE A 266 1.80 -18.76 14.80
N GLU A 267 1.36 -17.63 15.34
CA GLU A 267 0.41 -17.53 16.44
C GLU A 267 -0.90 -16.92 15.91
N TRP A 268 -1.97 -17.72 15.95
CA TRP A 268 -3.30 -17.26 15.55
C TRP A 268 -4.05 -16.75 16.78
N LEU A 269 -4.58 -15.54 16.69
CA LEU A 269 -5.40 -14.91 17.71
C LEU A 269 -6.84 -14.87 17.22
N HIS A 270 -7.75 -15.50 17.96
CA HIS A 270 -9.15 -15.59 17.57
C HIS A 270 -10.01 -14.60 18.34
N ARG A 271 -10.77 -13.78 17.62
CA ARG A 271 -11.72 -12.83 18.22
C ARG A 271 -12.96 -13.51 18.82
N ASN A 272 -13.29 -14.72 18.36
CA ASN A 272 -14.40 -15.55 18.89
C ASN A 272 -15.72 -14.78 19.02
N GLY A 273 -16.11 -14.05 17.98
CA GLY A 273 -17.37 -13.32 17.93
C GLY A 273 -17.27 -11.83 18.29
N ALA A 274 -16.11 -11.34 18.73
CA ALA A 274 -15.91 -9.89 18.86
C ALA A 274 -15.78 -9.25 17.47
N GLU A 275 -16.29 -8.04 17.33
CA GLU A 275 -16.23 -7.27 16.09
C GLU A 275 -14.76 -6.94 15.70
N PRO A 276 -14.44 -6.88 14.39
CA PRO A 276 -13.11 -6.47 13.93
C PRO A 276 -12.66 -5.14 14.56
N GLY A 277 -11.39 -5.08 14.96
CA GLY A 277 -10.77 -3.89 15.56
C GLY A 277 -11.26 -3.56 16.98
N THR A 278 -12.00 -4.46 17.65
CA THR A 278 -12.48 -4.25 19.04
C THR A 278 -11.80 -5.13 20.07
N ALA A 279 -11.34 -6.31 19.67
CA ALA A 279 -10.79 -7.32 20.59
C ALA A 279 -9.42 -6.92 21.18
N LYS A 280 -8.63 -6.11 20.45
CA LYS A 280 -7.31 -5.59 20.87
C LYS A 280 -6.36 -6.71 21.31
N LEU A 281 -6.25 -7.76 20.50
CA LEU A 281 -5.44 -8.94 20.82
C LEU A 281 -3.97 -8.79 20.38
N LEU A 282 -3.71 -7.99 19.33
CA LEU A 282 -2.38 -7.85 18.75
C LEU A 282 -1.39 -7.14 19.66
N GLU A 283 -1.79 -6.01 20.27
CA GLU A 283 -0.87 -5.24 21.12
C GLU A 283 -0.35 -6.06 22.31
N PRO A 284 -1.18 -6.76 23.11
CA PRO A 284 -0.69 -7.59 24.20
C PRO A 284 0.17 -8.77 23.73
N ALA A 285 -0.17 -9.40 22.59
CA ALA A 285 0.61 -10.50 22.04
C ALA A 285 2.00 -10.04 21.58
N ILE A 286 2.07 -8.88 20.90
CA ILE A 286 3.36 -8.26 20.53
C ILE A 286 4.15 -7.91 21.79
N ALA A 287 3.52 -7.27 22.80
CA ALA A 287 4.17 -6.87 24.05
C ALA A 287 4.81 -8.08 24.78
N ALA A 288 4.12 -9.22 24.81
CA ALA A 288 4.64 -10.44 25.42
C ALA A 288 5.89 -11.00 24.69
N ARG A 289 6.05 -10.68 23.41
CA ARG A 289 7.22 -11.10 22.62
C ARG A 289 8.42 -10.16 22.74
N LEU A 290 8.19 -8.87 23.04
CA LEU A 290 9.26 -7.87 23.08
C LEU A 290 10.42 -8.26 24.00
N GLU A 291 10.15 -8.93 25.11
CA GLU A 291 11.19 -9.38 26.07
C GLU A 291 12.10 -10.49 25.49
N THR A 292 11.65 -11.19 24.46
CA THR A 292 12.35 -12.32 23.84
C THR A 292 12.93 -12.01 22.46
N LEU A 293 12.70 -10.81 21.94
CA LEU A 293 13.22 -10.40 20.64
C LEU A 293 14.74 -10.30 20.65
N GLY A 294 15.34 -10.74 19.54
CA GLY A 294 16.75 -10.51 19.28
C GLY A 294 17.07 -9.02 19.03
N PRO A 295 18.34 -8.62 19.20
CA PRO A 295 18.75 -7.23 19.01
C PRO A 295 18.56 -6.72 17.58
N GLU A 296 18.43 -7.63 16.59
CA GLU A 296 18.29 -7.32 15.17
C GLU A 296 16.86 -7.56 14.66
N THR A 297 15.92 -7.92 15.53
CA THR A 297 14.54 -8.21 15.09
C THR A 297 13.86 -6.92 14.59
N PHE A 298 13.30 -6.99 13.40
CA PHE A 298 12.39 -5.95 12.89
C PHE A 298 10.94 -6.31 13.23
N VAL A 299 10.20 -5.37 13.79
CA VAL A 299 8.78 -5.54 14.10
C VAL A 299 7.95 -4.80 13.05
N TRP A 300 7.20 -5.56 12.27
CA TRP A 300 6.24 -5.03 11.31
C TRP A 300 4.81 -5.34 11.78
N ALA A 301 3.97 -4.33 11.88
CA ALA A 301 2.58 -4.50 12.27
C ALA A 301 1.64 -3.69 11.37
N ALA A 302 0.49 -4.26 11.01
CA ALA A 302 -0.56 -3.56 10.27
C ALA A 302 -1.95 -4.04 10.70
N CYS A 303 -2.82 -3.11 11.06
CA CYS A 303 -4.16 -3.41 11.55
C CYS A 303 -5.05 -2.15 11.62
N GLU A 304 -6.16 -2.24 12.36
CA GLU A 304 -7.04 -1.12 12.66
C GLU A 304 -6.29 0.05 13.31
N LYS A 305 -6.66 1.28 12.95
CA LYS A 305 -5.98 2.53 13.34
C LYS A 305 -5.68 2.64 14.84
N THR A 306 -6.67 2.38 15.69
CA THR A 306 -6.52 2.56 17.15
C THR A 306 -5.51 1.58 17.73
N GLU A 307 -5.54 0.34 17.24
CA GLU A 307 -4.61 -0.70 17.69
C GLU A 307 -3.21 -0.49 17.11
N ALA A 308 -3.10 -0.08 15.85
CA ALA A 308 -1.81 0.29 15.24
C ALA A 308 -1.12 1.43 16.02
N GLN A 309 -1.89 2.41 16.49
CA GLN A 309 -1.37 3.49 17.34
C GLN A 309 -0.91 2.96 18.71
N ALA A 310 -1.66 2.05 19.33
CA ALA A 310 -1.28 1.44 20.60
C ALA A 310 0.00 0.58 20.46
N ILE A 311 0.09 -0.22 19.41
CA ILE A 311 1.31 -0.99 19.06
C ILE A 311 2.50 -0.05 18.89
N ARG A 312 2.35 1.03 18.11
CA ARG A 312 3.43 2.02 17.89
C ARG A 312 3.90 2.64 19.21
N ALA A 313 2.98 2.99 20.09
CA ALA A 313 3.31 3.52 21.43
C ALA A 313 4.08 2.49 22.26
N ARG A 314 3.62 1.24 22.29
CA ARG A 314 4.27 0.13 23.01
C ARG A 314 5.69 -0.13 22.50
N LEU A 315 5.89 -0.16 21.17
CA LEU A 315 7.21 -0.36 20.58
C LEU A 315 8.18 0.76 20.94
N LYS A 316 7.72 2.02 20.97
CA LYS A 316 8.53 3.17 21.43
C LYS A 316 8.87 3.07 22.93
N GLU A 317 7.90 2.71 23.77
CA GLU A 317 8.11 2.55 25.20
C GLU A 317 9.10 1.42 25.54
N SER A 318 9.16 0.37 24.72
CA SER A 318 10.13 -0.72 24.89
C SER A 318 11.57 -0.34 24.52
N GLY A 319 11.78 0.86 23.95
CA GLY A 319 13.09 1.31 23.51
C GLY A 319 13.55 0.74 22.18
N LEU A 320 12.64 0.12 21.41
CA LEU A 320 12.98 -0.38 20.06
C LEU A 320 13.33 0.80 19.13
N ASP A 321 14.42 0.67 18.39
CA ASP A 321 14.86 1.68 17.44
C ASP A 321 13.81 1.90 16.34
N ARG A 322 13.59 3.17 15.96
CA ARG A 322 12.61 3.53 14.91
C ARG A 322 12.92 2.88 13.56
N THR A 323 14.18 2.62 13.26
CA THR A 323 14.61 1.94 12.03
C THR A 323 14.28 0.45 12.00
N ARG A 324 13.88 -0.13 13.14
CA ARG A 324 13.53 -1.55 13.29
C ARG A 324 12.07 -1.79 13.59
N MET A 325 11.21 -0.80 13.35
CA MET A 325 9.79 -0.96 13.57
C MET A 325 8.94 -0.24 12.52
N SER A 326 7.88 -0.89 12.12
CA SER A 326 6.83 -0.31 11.29
C SER A 326 5.47 -0.68 11.89
N SER A 327 4.62 0.32 12.16
CA SER A 327 3.25 0.10 12.59
C SER A 327 2.33 0.94 11.73
N ILE A 328 1.54 0.26 10.90
CA ILE A 328 0.80 0.84 9.77
C ILE A 328 -0.70 0.73 10.05
N THR A 329 -1.43 1.80 9.78
CA THR A 329 -2.89 1.77 9.76
C THR A 329 -3.35 1.28 8.40
N TYR A 330 -4.02 0.12 8.36
CA TYR A 330 -4.60 -0.42 7.13
C TYR A 330 -6.04 0.00 6.93
N TRP A 331 -6.78 0.15 8.02
CA TRP A 331 -8.17 0.56 8.00
C TRP A 331 -8.57 1.29 9.27
N ARG A 332 -9.74 1.88 9.25
CA ARG A 332 -10.30 2.60 10.37
C ARG A 332 -11.76 2.21 10.56
N ARG A 333 -12.08 1.72 11.74
CA ARG A 333 -13.44 1.34 12.08
C ARG A 333 -14.41 2.52 11.93
N GLY A 334 -15.53 2.27 11.23
CA GLY A 334 -16.54 3.30 10.98
C GLY A 334 -16.26 4.22 9.80
N HIS A 335 -15.16 4.02 9.08
CA HIS A 335 -14.82 4.74 7.85
C HIS A 335 -14.78 3.78 6.66
N THR A 336 -15.02 4.33 5.48
CA THR A 336 -15.04 3.59 4.20
C THR A 336 -13.90 4.03 3.27
N ASP A 337 -12.92 4.74 3.82
CA ASP A 337 -11.80 5.32 3.05
C ASP A 337 -10.83 4.26 2.56
#